data_a18f471fa1a612b5df73bb3d19db4ffe
#
_entry.id   a18f471fa1a612b5df73bb3d19db4ffe
#
_cell.length_a   1.000
_cell.length_b   1.000
_cell.length_c   1.000
_cell.angle_alpha   90.00
_cell.angle_beta   90.00
_cell.angle_gamma   90.00
#
_symmetry.space_group_name_H-M   'P 1'
#
loop_
_entity.id
_entity.type
_entity.pdbx_description
1 polymer ?
#
loop_
_entity_poly.entity_id
_entity_poly.type
_entity_poly.pdbx_seq_one_letter_code
_entity_poly.pdbx_strand_id
1 'polypeptide(L)'
;MKNSEKTLDMIVNLCKNRGFIYPGSEIYGGLANSWDYGPLGVEFKNNVKKAWMKKFVQESPYNVGLDAAILMNPQTWVTTGHVSSFSDPLLDCRACKSRHRADKLISECEQGKGVDVDAMTFDEMDEFIATHPEVVCPVCGKHDFTPIRKFNLMFKTAIGVTEDSSSTCYLRPETAQGIFVNFANIQRTTRRKLPFGVCQVGKAFRNEITPGNFTFRTREFEQMECEFFCKPGTDLEWFAYWKDYCENWLLSLGIKK
;
A
#
# COMPACT_ATOMS: atom_id res chain seq x y z
N MET A 1 14.45 -28.22 7.14
CA MET A 1 13.44 -27.42 7.88
C MET A 1 12.17 -27.36 7.05
N LYS A 2 11.05 -27.76 7.59
CA LYS A 2 9.74 -27.66 6.90
C LYS A 2 9.30 -26.19 6.85
N ASN A 3 8.46 -25.81 5.87
CA ASN A 3 7.99 -24.41 5.76
C ASN A 3 7.21 -23.96 7.01
N SER A 4 6.52 -24.87 7.68
CA SER A 4 5.78 -24.61 8.93
C SER A 4 6.68 -24.30 10.14
N GLU A 5 7.98 -24.54 10.04
CA GLU A 5 8.97 -24.29 11.11
C GLU A 5 9.69 -22.93 10.94
N LYS A 6 9.42 -22.21 9.83
CA LYS A 6 10.07 -20.93 9.54
C LYS A 6 9.26 -19.80 10.16
N THR A 7 9.89 -19.04 11.02
CA THR A 7 9.30 -17.82 11.59
C THR A 7 9.69 -16.59 10.77
N LEU A 8 8.92 -15.50 10.93
CA LEU A 8 9.24 -14.22 10.31
C LEU A 8 10.63 -13.74 10.74
N ASP A 9 10.97 -13.86 12.01
CA ASP A 9 12.28 -13.45 12.54
C ASP A 9 13.45 -14.20 11.91
N MET A 10 13.29 -15.50 11.65
CA MET A 10 14.31 -16.29 10.95
C MET A 10 14.52 -15.79 9.52
N ILE A 11 13.43 -15.42 8.83
CA ILE A 11 13.48 -14.86 7.47
C ILE A 11 14.16 -13.49 7.49
N VAL A 12 13.75 -12.61 8.41
CA VAL A 12 14.33 -11.26 8.57
C VAL A 12 15.83 -11.34 8.84
N ASN A 13 16.26 -12.21 9.77
CA ASN A 13 17.68 -12.40 10.10
C ASN A 13 18.47 -12.95 8.90
N LEU A 14 17.90 -13.90 8.17
CA LEU A 14 18.51 -14.40 6.94
C LEU A 14 18.69 -13.28 5.90
N CYS A 15 17.65 -12.49 5.67
CA CYS A 15 17.67 -11.41 4.69
C CYS A 15 18.72 -10.34 5.03
N LYS A 16 18.82 -9.95 6.29
CA LYS A 16 19.85 -8.99 6.75
C LYS A 16 21.25 -9.56 6.60
N ASN A 17 21.49 -10.77 7.11
CA ASN A 17 22.82 -11.39 7.11
C ASN A 17 23.33 -11.76 5.71
N ARG A 18 22.45 -11.92 4.74
CA ARG A 18 22.81 -12.29 3.36
C ARG A 18 22.76 -11.11 2.37
N GLY A 19 22.50 -9.90 2.84
CA GLY A 19 22.48 -8.72 1.99
C GLY A 19 21.29 -8.65 1.03
N PHE A 20 20.16 -9.20 1.43
CA PHE A 20 18.89 -8.93 0.73
C PHE A 20 18.31 -7.58 1.12
N ILE A 21 18.39 -7.24 2.40
CA ILE A 21 17.78 -6.03 2.94
C ILE A 21 18.61 -5.52 4.12
N TYR A 22 18.67 -4.19 4.25
CA TYR A 22 19.27 -3.49 5.38
C TYR A 22 18.27 -2.49 5.96
N PRO A 23 18.33 -2.18 7.27
CA PRO A 23 17.61 -1.03 7.81
C PRO A 23 18.05 0.25 7.10
N GLY A 24 17.09 1.05 6.63
CA GLY A 24 17.40 2.29 5.92
C GLY A 24 18.11 3.29 6.84
N SER A 25 19.24 3.84 6.41
CA SER A 25 20.04 4.82 7.16
C SER A 25 20.55 4.30 8.51
N GLU A 26 20.91 3.03 8.60
CA GLU A 26 21.27 2.33 9.84
C GLU A 26 22.39 3.04 10.62
N ILE A 27 23.37 3.63 9.93
CA ILE A 27 24.49 4.35 10.57
C ILE A 27 24.05 5.56 11.42
N TYR A 28 22.82 6.05 11.21
CA TYR A 28 22.22 7.14 11.99
C TYR A 28 21.10 6.65 12.93
N GLY A 29 21.05 5.35 13.22
CA GLY A 29 20.00 4.73 14.05
C GLY A 29 18.77 4.28 13.28
N GLY A 30 18.77 4.43 11.95
CA GLY A 30 17.70 3.99 11.08
C GLY A 30 16.44 4.87 11.08
N LEU A 31 15.52 4.55 10.19
CA LEU A 31 14.16 5.08 10.17
C LEU A 31 13.19 3.92 10.30
N ALA A 32 12.25 4.02 11.22
CA ALA A 32 11.31 2.94 11.54
C ALA A 32 10.64 2.37 10.29
N ASN A 33 10.85 1.07 10.08
CA ASN A 33 10.33 0.28 8.95
C ASN A 33 10.62 0.86 7.56
N SER A 34 11.79 1.46 7.42
CA SER A 34 12.40 1.86 6.14
C SER A 34 13.54 0.89 5.82
N TRP A 35 13.58 0.39 4.59
CA TRP A 35 14.47 -0.70 4.19
C TRP A 35 15.18 -0.37 2.90
N ASP A 36 16.48 -0.64 2.87
CA ASP A 36 17.29 -0.60 1.66
C ASP A 36 17.47 -2.01 1.11
N TYR A 37 17.25 -2.19 -0.20
CA TYR A 37 17.52 -3.47 -0.85
C TYR A 37 19.01 -3.60 -1.13
N GLY A 38 19.66 -4.56 -0.47
CA GLY A 38 21.07 -4.88 -0.69
C GLY A 38 21.33 -5.59 -2.03
N PRO A 39 22.59 -5.98 -2.30
CA PRO A 39 22.97 -6.57 -3.60
C PRO A 39 22.12 -7.77 -4.04
N LEU A 40 21.86 -8.72 -3.15
CA LEU A 40 20.98 -9.85 -3.47
C LEU A 40 19.50 -9.47 -3.53
N GLY A 41 19.08 -8.51 -2.71
CA GLY A 41 17.70 -8.05 -2.68
C GLY A 41 17.30 -7.30 -3.96
N VAL A 42 18.17 -6.45 -4.49
CA VAL A 42 17.90 -5.71 -5.73
C VAL A 42 17.83 -6.64 -6.93
N GLU A 43 18.70 -7.66 -7.00
CA GLU A 43 18.64 -8.66 -8.07
C GLU A 43 17.35 -9.49 -7.99
N PHE A 44 17.00 -9.97 -6.80
CA PHE A 44 15.77 -10.73 -6.59
C PHE A 44 14.52 -9.90 -6.98
N LYS A 45 14.44 -8.67 -6.48
CA LYS A 45 13.35 -7.74 -6.78
C LYS A 45 13.24 -7.44 -8.28
N ASN A 46 14.38 -7.19 -8.95
CA ASN A 46 14.39 -6.93 -10.39
C ASN A 46 13.98 -8.17 -11.20
N ASN A 47 14.34 -9.37 -10.77
CA ASN A 47 13.89 -10.59 -11.42
C ASN A 47 12.39 -10.78 -11.32
N VAL A 48 11.77 -10.48 -10.17
CA VAL A 48 10.31 -10.51 -10.00
C VAL A 48 9.65 -9.49 -10.93
N LYS A 49 10.14 -8.24 -10.95
CA LYS A 49 9.62 -7.19 -11.84
C LYS A 49 9.75 -7.57 -13.32
N LYS A 50 10.90 -8.12 -13.74
CA LYS A 50 11.11 -8.60 -15.12
C LYS A 50 10.15 -9.72 -15.48
N ALA A 51 9.95 -10.70 -14.59
CA ALA A 51 9.01 -11.78 -14.81
C ALA A 51 7.57 -11.27 -14.96
N TRP A 52 7.17 -10.29 -14.14
CA TRP A 52 5.85 -9.67 -14.24
C TRP A 52 5.70 -8.88 -15.54
N MET A 53 6.64 -8.00 -15.88
CA MET A 53 6.61 -7.22 -17.13
C MET A 53 6.59 -8.13 -18.36
N LYS A 54 7.37 -9.20 -18.35
CA LYS A 54 7.33 -10.21 -19.42
C LYS A 54 5.93 -10.80 -19.54
N LYS A 55 5.36 -11.29 -18.44
CA LYS A 55 4.08 -11.98 -18.46
C LYS A 55 2.92 -11.06 -18.78
N PHE A 56 2.82 -9.92 -18.08
CA PHE A 56 1.65 -9.05 -18.14
C PHE A 56 1.69 -8.04 -19.30
N VAL A 57 2.88 -7.69 -19.81
CA VAL A 57 2.99 -6.71 -20.90
C VAL A 57 3.47 -7.35 -22.21
N GLN A 58 4.60 -8.08 -22.17
CA GLN A 58 5.22 -8.56 -23.41
C GLN A 58 4.51 -9.77 -24.01
N GLU A 59 4.01 -10.69 -23.18
CA GLU A 59 3.27 -11.89 -23.63
C GLU A 59 1.77 -11.64 -23.79
N SER A 60 1.22 -10.58 -23.17
CA SER A 60 -0.20 -10.26 -23.25
C SER A 60 -0.54 -9.52 -24.55
N PRO A 61 -1.51 -9.98 -25.34
CA PRO A 61 -1.97 -9.25 -26.52
C PRO A 61 -2.79 -8.01 -26.17
N TYR A 62 -3.21 -7.88 -24.90
CA TYR A 62 -4.12 -6.83 -24.44
C TYR A 62 -3.40 -5.65 -23.83
N ASN A 63 -2.27 -5.86 -23.17
CA ASN A 63 -1.69 -4.87 -22.27
C ASN A 63 -0.58 -4.04 -22.94
N VAL A 64 -0.40 -2.84 -22.39
CA VAL A 64 0.72 -1.94 -22.71
C VAL A 64 1.36 -1.44 -21.41
N GLY A 65 2.61 -1.01 -21.48
CA GLY A 65 3.32 -0.44 -20.35
C GLY A 65 3.12 1.08 -20.25
N LEU A 66 3.20 1.59 -19.04
CA LEU A 66 3.25 3.01 -18.71
C LEU A 66 4.28 3.23 -17.58
N ASP A 67 4.93 4.37 -17.58
CA ASP A 67 5.69 4.89 -16.43
C ASP A 67 5.27 6.34 -16.18
N ALA A 68 4.28 6.53 -15.31
CA ALA A 68 3.77 7.84 -14.95
C ALA A 68 4.61 8.49 -13.85
N ALA A 69 4.69 9.82 -13.85
CA ALA A 69 5.39 10.59 -12.82
C ALA A 69 4.82 10.35 -11.43
N ILE A 70 5.70 10.37 -10.41
CA ILE A 70 5.30 10.31 -8.99
C ILE A 70 4.57 11.59 -8.58
N LEU A 71 5.12 12.75 -8.98
CA LEU A 71 4.51 14.05 -8.75
C LEU A 71 3.47 14.32 -9.83
N MET A 72 2.24 14.48 -9.41
CA MET A 72 1.09 14.71 -10.29
C MET A 72 0.39 16.00 -9.88
N ASN A 73 -0.43 16.55 -10.78
CA ASN A 73 -1.25 17.70 -10.44
C ASN A 73 -2.09 17.38 -9.18
N PRO A 74 -2.05 18.22 -8.14
CA PRO A 74 -2.80 18.00 -6.90
C PRO A 74 -4.31 17.78 -7.10
N GLN A 75 -4.89 18.35 -8.17
CA GLN A 75 -6.29 18.16 -8.53
C GLN A 75 -6.64 16.68 -8.76
N THR A 76 -5.68 15.86 -9.20
CA THR A 76 -5.88 14.40 -9.34
C THR A 76 -6.34 13.80 -8.02
N TRP A 77 -5.66 14.14 -6.93
CA TRP A 77 -5.93 13.60 -5.60
C TRP A 77 -7.17 14.19 -4.93
N VAL A 78 -7.53 15.41 -5.29
CA VAL A 78 -8.81 16.02 -4.89
C VAL A 78 -9.96 15.30 -5.58
N THR A 79 -9.87 15.12 -6.90
CA THR A 79 -10.92 14.49 -7.71
C THR A 79 -11.17 13.03 -7.31
N THR A 80 -10.12 12.29 -6.96
CA THR A 80 -10.23 10.89 -6.53
C THR A 80 -10.57 10.72 -5.05
N GLY A 81 -10.71 11.81 -4.29
CA GLY A 81 -11.05 11.78 -2.87
C GLY A 81 -9.89 11.47 -1.91
N HIS A 82 -8.68 11.23 -2.41
CA HIS A 82 -7.54 10.90 -1.55
C HIS A 82 -7.19 12.01 -0.55
N VAL A 83 -7.35 13.26 -0.93
CA VAL A 83 -7.09 14.40 -0.01
C VAL A 83 -8.10 14.45 1.12
N SER A 84 -9.36 14.07 0.89
CA SER A 84 -10.46 14.19 1.86
C SER A 84 -10.70 12.93 2.69
N SER A 85 -10.52 11.74 2.11
CA SER A 85 -10.99 10.48 2.69
C SER A 85 -9.92 9.40 2.85
N PHE A 86 -8.73 9.56 2.27
CA PHE A 86 -7.64 8.59 2.43
C PHE A 86 -6.96 8.77 3.80
N SER A 87 -7.66 8.37 4.86
CA SER A 87 -7.25 8.63 6.24
C SER A 87 -7.53 7.45 7.15
N ASP A 88 -6.63 7.23 8.11
CA ASP A 88 -6.80 6.28 9.19
C ASP A 88 -7.39 6.96 10.44
N PRO A 89 -8.16 6.22 11.26
CA PRO A 89 -8.64 6.69 12.57
C PRO A 89 -7.47 6.63 13.58
N LEU A 90 -6.89 7.79 13.88
CA LEU A 90 -5.74 7.91 14.78
C LEU A 90 -6.18 8.32 16.17
N LEU A 91 -5.68 7.62 17.22
CA LEU A 91 -5.76 8.05 18.61
C LEU A 91 -4.41 7.85 19.32
N ASP A 92 -4.21 8.60 20.40
CA ASP A 92 -3.03 8.49 21.25
C ASP A 92 -3.42 7.94 22.63
N CYS A 93 -2.63 7.04 23.19
CA CYS A 93 -2.71 6.68 24.59
C CYS A 93 -2.19 7.84 25.44
N ARG A 94 -3.04 8.41 26.33
CA ARG A 94 -2.62 9.55 27.17
C ARG A 94 -1.56 9.15 28.20
N ALA A 95 -1.54 7.88 28.61
CA ALA A 95 -0.63 7.38 29.64
C ALA A 95 0.80 7.20 29.13
N CYS A 96 1.00 6.55 27.98
CA CYS A 96 2.35 6.26 27.45
C CYS A 96 2.71 7.01 26.17
N LYS A 97 1.80 7.84 25.64
CA LYS A 97 1.97 8.64 24.42
C LYS A 97 2.15 7.82 23.14
N SER A 98 1.89 6.51 23.18
CA SER A 98 1.91 5.67 22.01
C SER A 98 0.71 5.98 21.09
N ARG A 99 0.94 5.88 19.79
CA ARG A 99 -0.08 6.10 18.76
C ARG A 99 -0.62 4.79 18.25
N HIS A 100 -1.94 4.75 18.06
CA HIS A 100 -2.64 3.57 17.59
C HIS A 100 -3.70 3.93 16.55
N ARG A 101 -4.07 2.92 15.76
CA ARG A 101 -5.25 2.97 14.90
C ARG A 101 -6.44 2.44 15.70
N ALA A 102 -7.53 3.20 15.73
CA ALA A 102 -8.74 2.81 16.47
C ALA A 102 -9.36 1.52 15.91
N ASP A 103 -9.45 1.40 14.59
CA ASP A 103 -9.96 0.21 13.91
C ASP A 103 -9.18 -1.06 14.30
N LYS A 104 -7.87 -0.96 14.48
CA LYS A 104 -7.04 -2.08 14.93
C LYS A 104 -7.28 -2.44 16.39
N LEU A 105 -7.34 -1.44 17.27
CA LEU A 105 -7.62 -1.69 18.68
C LEU A 105 -8.97 -2.35 18.89
N ILE A 106 -9.99 -1.95 18.12
CA ILE A 106 -11.32 -2.55 18.17
C ILE A 106 -11.28 -3.98 17.64
N SER A 107 -10.69 -4.22 16.47
CA SER A 107 -10.66 -5.55 15.85
C SER A 107 -9.83 -6.58 16.62
N GLU A 108 -8.87 -6.13 17.43
CA GLU A 108 -8.00 -6.99 18.23
C GLU A 108 -8.57 -7.31 19.62
N CYS A 109 -9.55 -6.56 20.12
CA CYS A 109 -10.22 -6.88 21.37
C CYS A 109 -11.30 -7.97 21.20
N GLU A 110 -11.62 -8.71 22.27
CA GLU A 110 -12.60 -9.82 22.23
C GLU A 110 -13.98 -9.33 21.77
N GLN A 111 -14.43 -8.17 22.20
CA GLN A 111 -15.73 -7.57 21.91
C GLN A 111 -15.81 -7.03 20.48
N GLY A 112 -14.67 -6.75 19.87
CA GLY A 112 -14.57 -6.35 18.46
C GLY A 112 -14.58 -7.52 17.49
N LYS A 113 -14.47 -8.76 17.98
CA LYS A 113 -14.53 -9.95 17.13
C LYS A 113 -15.92 -10.09 16.50
N GLY A 114 -15.98 -10.02 15.18
CA GLY A 114 -17.23 -10.10 14.41
C GLY A 114 -17.93 -8.76 14.17
N VAL A 115 -17.36 -7.65 14.66
CA VAL A 115 -17.79 -6.31 14.28
C VAL A 115 -17.15 -5.94 12.94
N ASP A 116 -17.95 -5.45 11.99
CA ASP A 116 -17.44 -4.88 10.74
C ASP A 116 -16.89 -3.47 11.01
N VAL A 117 -15.66 -3.42 11.49
CA VAL A 117 -15.00 -2.16 11.88
C VAL A 117 -14.78 -1.26 10.66
N ASP A 118 -14.64 -1.83 9.47
CA ASP A 118 -14.43 -1.06 8.23
C ASP A 118 -15.71 -0.29 7.81
N ALA A 119 -16.89 -0.72 8.26
CA ALA A 119 -18.14 -0.02 8.04
C ALA A 119 -18.44 1.08 9.08
N MET A 120 -17.70 1.13 10.19
CA MET A 120 -17.91 2.11 11.26
C MET A 120 -17.40 3.50 10.88
N THR A 121 -18.15 4.52 11.26
CA THR A 121 -17.68 5.91 11.26
C THR A 121 -16.69 6.15 12.41
N PHE A 122 -15.93 7.23 12.35
CA PHE A 122 -14.99 7.55 13.43
C PHE A 122 -15.69 7.86 14.77
N ASP A 123 -16.89 8.44 14.71
CA ASP A 123 -17.70 8.72 15.90
C ASP A 123 -18.21 7.41 16.54
N GLU A 124 -18.63 6.44 15.74
CA GLU A 124 -19.03 5.12 16.22
C GLU A 124 -17.84 4.34 16.82
N MET A 125 -16.64 4.48 16.24
CA MET A 125 -15.42 3.90 16.83
C MET A 125 -15.06 4.56 18.15
N ASP A 126 -15.20 5.90 18.29
CA ASP A 126 -14.96 6.60 19.56
C ASP A 126 -15.95 6.16 20.64
N GLU A 127 -17.24 6.03 20.29
CA GLU A 127 -18.27 5.53 21.20
C GLU A 127 -18.00 4.07 21.61
N PHE A 128 -17.60 3.23 20.67
CA PHE A 128 -17.23 1.84 20.96
C PHE A 128 -16.08 1.79 21.97
N ILE A 129 -14.99 2.52 21.72
CA ILE A 129 -13.83 2.55 22.62
C ILE A 129 -14.24 3.10 23.99
N ALA A 130 -15.03 4.17 24.06
CA ALA A 130 -15.46 4.76 25.33
C ALA A 130 -16.34 3.81 26.18
N THR A 131 -17.14 2.96 25.54
CA THR A 131 -18.06 2.03 26.21
C THR A 131 -17.44 0.65 26.51
N HIS A 132 -16.25 0.36 25.99
CA HIS A 132 -15.57 -0.95 26.15
C HIS A 132 -14.20 -0.77 26.83
N PRO A 133 -14.14 -0.75 28.18
CA PRO A 133 -12.90 -0.53 28.94
C PRO A 133 -11.85 -1.62 28.76
N GLU A 134 -12.21 -2.76 28.19
CA GLU A 134 -11.31 -3.85 27.78
C GLU A 134 -10.49 -3.52 26.53
N VAL A 135 -10.83 -2.50 25.79
CA VAL A 135 -9.97 -1.94 24.73
C VAL A 135 -8.82 -1.21 25.40
N VAL A 136 -7.69 -1.87 25.54
CA VAL A 136 -6.53 -1.33 26.24
C VAL A 136 -5.36 -1.04 25.28
N CYS A 137 -4.52 -0.12 25.71
CA CYS A 137 -3.29 0.17 24.98
C CYS A 137 -2.36 -1.07 24.99
N PRO A 138 -1.93 -1.61 23.85
CA PRO A 138 -1.07 -2.79 23.77
C PRO A 138 0.34 -2.53 24.34
N VAL A 139 0.73 -1.26 24.52
CA VAL A 139 2.04 -0.90 25.06
C VAL A 139 2.04 -0.84 26.59
N CYS A 140 1.01 -0.27 27.22
CA CYS A 140 0.99 -0.04 28.66
C CYS A 140 -0.21 -0.65 29.40
N GLY A 141 -1.14 -1.30 28.69
CA GLY A 141 -2.30 -1.97 29.27
C GLY A 141 -3.40 -1.06 29.83
N LYS A 142 -3.29 0.27 29.64
CA LYS A 142 -4.29 1.22 30.16
C LYS A 142 -5.34 1.56 29.10
N HIS A 143 -6.58 1.76 29.58
CA HIS A 143 -7.67 2.32 28.80
C HIS A 143 -7.75 3.83 29.07
N ASP A 144 -6.95 4.62 28.34
CA ASP A 144 -6.92 6.08 28.46
C ASP A 144 -6.47 6.68 27.13
N PHE A 145 -7.44 6.94 26.26
CA PHE A 145 -7.21 7.39 24.91
C PHE A 145 -7.69 8.82 24.66
N THR A 146 -7.11 9.47 23.66
CA THR A 146 -7.63 10.71 23.08
C THR A 146 -8.81 10.40 22.17
N PRO A 147 -9.69 11.37 21.86
CA PRO A 147 -10.64 11.22 20.77
C PRO A 147 -9.94 10.88 19.46
N ILE A 148 -10.65 10.16 18.60
CA ILE A 148 -10.16 9.81 17.25
C ILE A 148 -10.05 11.07 16.41
N ARG A 149 -8.96 11.16 15.64
CA ARG A 149 -8.73 12.20 14.65
C ARG A 149 -8.36 11.59 13.31
N LYS A 150 -8.78 12.25 12.25
CA LYS A 150 -8.39 11.86 10.89
C LYS A 150 -6.91 12.07 10.68
N PHE A 151 -6.21 11.03 10.26
CA PHE A 151 -4.83 11.11 9.85
C PHE A 151 -4.72 10.75 8.37
N ASN A 152 -4.53 11.75 7.51
CA ASN A 152 -4.39 11.52 6.07
C ASN A 152 -3.05 10.85 5.76
N LEU A 153 -3.10 9.77 4.98
CA LEU A 153 -1.93 8.96 4.63
C LEU A 153 -1.10 9.53 3.47
N MET A 154 -1.54 10.63 2.86
CA MET A 154 -0.78 11.30 1.80
C MET A 154 0.45 12.02 2.37
N PHE A 155 1.63 11.73 1.84
CA PHE A 155 2.79 12.59 2.06
C PHE A 155 2.63 13.90 1.29
N LYS A 156 2.69 15.01 2.00
CA LYS A 156 2.72 16.36 1.40
C LYS A 156 4.16 16.80 1.15
N THR A 157 4.36 17.51 0.06
CA THR A 157 5.60 18.22 -0.25
C THR A 157 5.25 19.55 -0.91
N ALA A 158 6.23 20.44 -1.07
CA ALA A 158 6.08 21.69 -1.78
C ALA A 158 6.84 21.65 -3.11
N ILE A 159 6.27 22.30 -4.13
CA ILE A 159 6.95 22.53 -5.41
C ILE A 159 7.19 24.02 -5.57
N GLY A 160 8.44 24.41 -5.82
CA GLY A 160 8.85 25.81 -5.97
C GLY A 160 9.62 26.34 -4.78
N VAL A 161 9.77 27.66 -4.72
CA VAL A 161 10.65 28.35 -3.78
C VAL A 161 9.94 28.70 -2.46
N THR A 162 8.61 28.80 -2.49
CA THR A 162 7.78 29.17 -1.33
C THR A 162 6.92 27.98 -0.90
N GLU A 163 6.79 27.79 0.42
CA GLU A 163 5.91 26.80 0.99
C GLU A 163 4.56 27.43 1.34
N ASP A 164 3.69 27.56 0.35
CA ASP A 164 2.33 28.04 0.51
C ASP A 164 1.29 27.02 0.03
N SER A 165 0.01 27.34 0.16
CA SER A 165 -1.06 26.42 -0.25
C SER A 165 -1.09 26.15 -1.76
N SER A 166 -0.57 27.08 -2.58
CA SER A 166 -0.52 26.95 -4.03
C SER A 166 0.63 26.06 -4.50
N SER A 167 1.66 25.90 -3.67
CA SER A 167 2.83 25.07 -3.93
C SER A 167 2.68 23.63 -3.43
N THR A 168 1.57 23.32 -2.73
CA THR A 168 1.33 21.99 -2.16
C THR A 168 1.23 20.93 -3.24
N CYS A 169 2.03 19.88 -3.11
CA CYS A 169 1.99 18.68 -3.92
C CYS A 169 1.97 17.44 -3.02
N TYR A 170 1.71 16.29 -3.61
CA TYR A 170 1.65 15.03 -2.88
C TYR A 170 2.52 13.98 -3.57
N LEU A 171 3.16 13.12 -2.77
CA LEU A 171 3.73 11.88 -3.27
C LEU A 171 2.57 10.90 -3.52
N ARG A 172 2.51 10.28 -4.69
CA ARG A 172 1.41 9.38 -5.04
C ARG A 172 1.30 8.22 -4.05
N PRO A 173 0.10 7.94 -3.50
CA PRO A 173 -0.12 6.82 -2.58
C PRO A 173 -0.35 5.48 -3.30
N GLU A 174 -0.57 5.55 -4.63
CA GLU A 174 -0.76 4.39 -5.52
C GLU A 174 -0.46 4.77 -6.98
N THR A 175 -0.29 3.76 -7.81
CA THR A 175 0.07 3.95 -9.22
C THR A 175 -1.13 4.03 -10.17
N ALA A 176 -2.33 3.67 -9.71
CA ALA A 176 -3.55 3.60 -10.51
C ALA A 176 -3.92 4.92 -11.19
N GLN A 177 -3.87 6.05 -10.47
CA GLN A 177 -4.29 7.34 -11.04
C GLN A 177 -3.41 7.79 -12.19
N GLY A 178 -2.12 7.43 -12.19
CA GLY A 178 -1.24 7.65 -13.34
C GLY A 178 -1.75 6.95 -14.60
N ILE A 179 -2.35 5.78 -14.45
CA ILE A 179 -2.97 5.02 -15.54
C ILE A 179 -4.26 5.71 -16.00
N PHE A 180 -5.15 6.06 -15.07
CA PHE A 180 -6.45 6.67 -15.41
C PHE A 180 -6.31 8.02 -16.10
N VAL A 181 -5.44 8.92 -15.63
CA VAL A 181 -5.24 10.24 -16.26
C VAL A 181 -4.61 10.13 -17.65
N ASN A 182 -3.90 9.04 -17.94
CA ASN A 182 -3.27 8.79 -19.24
C ASN A 182 -4.11 7.89 -20.16
N PHE A 183 -5.30 7.44 -19.74
CA PHE A 183 -6.13 6.54 -20.55
C PHE A 183 -6.35 7.02 -21.98
N ALA A 184 -6.82 8.25 -22.15
CA ALA A 184 -7.08 8.81 -23.47
C ALA A 184 -5.81 8.96 -24.33
N ASN A 185 -4.68 9.33 -23.70
CA ASN A 185 -3.39 9.43 -24.38
C ASN A 185 -2.94 8.07 -24.90
N ILE A 186 -3.03 7.05 -24.06
CA ILE A 186 -2.62 5.67 -24.39
C ILE A 186 -3.52 5.12 -25.50
N GLN A 187 -4.85 5.24 -25.36
CA GLN A 187 -5.80 4.77 -26.35
C GLN A 187 -5.54 5.41 -27.72
N ARG A 188 -5.32 6.71 -27.77
CA ARG A 188 -5.04 7.46 -29.01
C ARG A 188 -3.73 7.04 -29.64
N THR A 189 -2.65 6.96 -28.87
CA THR A 189 -1.29 6.71 -29.40
C THR A 189 -1.08 5.26 -29.80
N THR A 190 -1.68 4.32 -29.07
CA THR A 190 -1.61 2.88 -29.37
C THR A 190 -2.71 2.40 -30.33
N ARG A 191 -3.73 3.26 -30.59
CA ARG A 191 -4.93 2.93 -31.40
C ARG A 191 -5.69 1.70 -30.89
N ARG A 192 -5.59 1.41 -29.59
CA ARG A 192 -6.26 0.25 -29.01
C ARG A 192 -7.76 0.50 -28.83
N LYS A 193 -8.51 -0.58 -28.98
CA LYS A 193 -9.94 -0.66 -28.67
C LYS A 193 -10.13 -1.53 -27.44
N LEU A 194 -11.23 -1.34 -26.72
CA LEU A 194 -11.59 -2.22 -25.60
C LEU A 194 -11.79 -3.67 -26.08
N PRO A 195 -11.29 -4.66 -25.35
CA PRO A 195 -10.60 -4.54 -24.08
C PRO A 195 -9.09 -4.29 -24.23
N PHE A 196 -8.51 -3.54 -23.30
CA PHE A 196 -7.05 -3.43 -23.18
C PHE A 196 -6.66 -3.07 -21.72
N GLY A 197 -5.45 -3.42 -21.35
CA GLY A 197 -4.88 -3.10 -20.04
C GLY A 197 -3.68 -2.16 -20.14
N VAL A 198 -3.45 -1.43 -19.07
CA VAL A 198 -2.27 -0.58 -18.90
C VAL A 198 -1.56 -1.01 -17.63
N CYS A 199 -0.30 -1.34 -17.76
CA CYS A 199 0.53 -1.87 -16.68
C CYS A 199 1.62 -0.90 -16.28
N GLN A 200 1.86 -0.77 -14.99
CA GLN A 200 2.92 0.08 -14.46
C GLN A 200 3.63 -0.62 -13.31
N VAL A 201 4.95 -0.46 -13.24
CA VAL A 201 5.76 -0.74 -12.06
C VAL A 201 6.30 0.58 -11.54
N GLY A 202 5.99 0.92 -10.30
CA GLY A 202 6.42 2.22 -9.78
C GLY A 202 6.33 2.33 -8.27
N LYS A 203 7.04 3.32 -7.74
CA LYS A 203 7.00 3.65 -6.32
C LYS A 203 5.70 4.33 -5.93
N ALA A 204 5.23 4.01 -4.72
CA ALA A 204 4.12 4.64 -4.04
C ALA A 204 4.48 4.92 -2.58
N PHE A 205 3.76 5.85 -1.94
CA PHE A 205 4.12 6.39 -0.64
C PHE A 205 2.87 6.55 0.23
N ARG A 206 2.89 5.95 1.42
CA ARG A 206 1.81 6.09 2.39
C ARG A 206 2.39 6.40 3.75
N ASN A 207 1.99 7.50 4.37
CA ASN A 207 2.45 7.90 5.68
C ASN A 207 1.81 7.04 6.78
N GLU A 208 2.16 5.76 6.78
CA GLU A 208 1.62 4.76 7.71
C GLU A 208 1.87 5.14 9.17
N ILE A 209 0.82 5.07 10.00
CA ILE A 209 0.90 5.33 11.45
C ILE A 209 1.71 4.24 12.12
N THR A 210 1.41 2.98 11.82
CA THR A 210 2.04 1.79 12.38
C THR A 210 2.67 0.94 11.31
N PRO A 211 3.80 1.40 10.69
CA PRO A 211 4.53 0.55 9.76
C PRO A 211 5.06 -0.68 10.49
N GLY A 212 5.11 -1.82 9.83
CA GLY A 212 5.50 -3.07 10.50
C GLY A 212 5.57 -4.28 9.58
N ASN A 213 5.70 -5.44 10.21
CA ASN A 213 5.76 -6.73 9.53
C ASN A 213 6.82 -6.76 8.43
N PHE A 214 8.05 -6.35 8.78
CA PHE A 214 9.19 -6.30 7.86
C PHE A 214 8.89 -5.43 6.63
N THR A 215 8.90 -5.99 5.42
CA THR A 215 8.64 -5.26 4.16
C THR A 215 7.16 -5.20 3.78
N PHE A 216 6.27 -5.77 4.58
CA PHE A 216 4.84 -5.83 4.26
C PHE A 216 4.13 -4.48 4.37
N ARG A 217 4.47 -3.68 5.40
CA ARG A 217 3.85 -2.37 5.63
C ARG A 217 4.93 -1.32 5.84
N THR A 218 5.36 -0.72 4.75
CA THR A 218 6.38 0.33 4.69
C THR A 218 5.77 1.64 4.21
N ARG A 219 6.45 2.76 4.47
CA ARG A 219 6.00 4.08 3.99
C ARG A 219 6.34 4.34 2.53
N GLU A 220 7.36 3.67 2.02
CA GLU A 220 7.79 3.69 0.63
C GLU A 220 7.81 2.26 0.10
N PHE A 221 7.12 1.97 -0.99
CA PHE A 221 7.03 0.64 -1.57
C PHE A 221 6.91 0.72 -3.10
N GLU A 222 7.00 -0.42 -3.77
CA GLU A 222 6.73 -0.52 -5.21
C GLU A 222 5.45 -1.33 -5.44
N GLN A 223 4.67 -0.90 -6.42
CA GLN A 223 3.52 -1.62 -6.95
C GLN A 223 3.80 -2.10 -8.36
N MET A 224 3.30 -3.27 -8.69
CA MET A 224 3.14 -3.79 -10.04
C MET A 224 1.64 -3.86 -10.30
N GLU A 225 1.12 -2.93 -11.06
CA GLU A 225 -0.31 -2.69 -11.21
C GLU A 225 -0.73 -2.76 -12.67
N CYS A 226 -1.87 -3.39 -12.94
CA CYS A 226 -2.47 -3.48 -14.26
C CYS A 226 -3.95 -3.12 -14.17
N GLU A 227 -4.31 -1.98 -14.73
CA GLU A 227 -5.70 -1.57 -14.89
C GLU A 227 -6.23 -2.05 -16.22
N PHE A 228 -7.26 -2.91 -16.18
CA PHE A 228 -7.82 -3.52 -17.37
C PHE A 228 -9.21 -2.95 -17.69
N PHE A 229 -9.31 -2.33 -18.85
CA PHE A 229 -10.52 -1.65 -19.32
C PHE A 229 -11.28 -2.57 -20.26
N CYS A 230 -12.51 -2.91 -19.91
CA CYS A 230 -13.39 -3.78 -20.70
C CYS A 230 -14.72 -3.09 -21.05
N LYS A 231 -15.51 -3.72 -21.92
CA LYS A 231 -16.85 -3.22 -22.24
C LYS A 231 -17.78 -3.48 -21.04
N PRO A 232 -18.74 -2.58 -20.75
CA PRO A 232 -19.77 -2.83 -19.76
C PRO A 232 -20.47 -4.18 -19.99
N GLY A 233 -20.68 -4.94 -18.90
CA GLY A 233 -21.32 -6.24 -18.92
C GLY A 233 -20.41 -7.41 -19.28
N THR A 234 -19.09 -7.18 -19.49
CA THR A 234 -18.10 -8.26 -19.70
C THR A 234 -17.10 -8.39 -18.53
N ASP A 235 -17.33 -7.67 -17.46
CA ASP A 235 -16.45 -7.55 -16.29
C ASP A 235 -16.23 -8.90 -15.59
N LEU A 236 -17.28 -9.69 -15.36
CA LEU A 236 -17.15 -11.00 -14.70
C LEU A 236 -16.37 -12.03 -15.53
N GLU A 237 -16.50 -11.97 -16.85
CA GLU A 237 -15.74 -12.82 -17.77
C GLU A 237 -14.24 -12.49 -17.72
N TRP A 238 -13.91 -11.19 -17.75
CA TRP A 238 -12.54 -10.72 -17.63
C TRP A 238 -11.97 -10.92 -16.22
N PHE A 239 -12.78 -10.80 -15.19
CA PHE A 239 -12.37 -11.14 -13.83
C PHE A 239 -11.93 -12.61 -13.72
N ALA A 240 -12.73 -13.54 -14.26
CA ALA A 240 -12.37 -14.96 -14.26
C ALA A 240 -11.07 -15.22 -15.05
N TYR A 241 -10.93 -14.61 -16.23
CA TYR A 241 -9.71 -14.70 -17.04
C TYR A 241 -8.46 -14.22 -16.27
N TRP A 242 -8.51 -13.03 -15.67
CA TRP A 242 -7.37 -12.46 -14.96
C TRP A 242 -7.06 -13.20 -13.67
N LYS A 243 -8.05 -13.72 -12.97
CA LYS A 243 -7.85 -14.57 -11.80
C LYS A 243 -7.00 -15.79 -12.15
N ASP A 244 -7.38 -16.52 -13.19
CA ASP A 244 -6.65 -17.71 -13.65
C ASP A 244 -5.26 -17.34 -14.21
N TYR A 245 -5.15 -16.21 -14.90
CA TYR A 245 -3.90 -15.72 -15.43
C TYR A 245 -2.88 -15.40 -14.31
N CYS A 246 -3.33 -14.70 -13.27
CA CYS A 246 -2.52 -14.36 -12.09
C CYS A 246 -2.11 -15.61 -11.31
N GLU A 247 -3.03 -16.55 -11.07
CA GLU A 247 -2.75 -17.82 -10.38
C GLU A 247 -1.67 -18.59 -11.13
N ASN A 248 -1.82 -18.78 -12.43
CA ASN A 248 -0.85 -19.50 -13.25
C ASN A 248 0.52 -18.82 -13.25
N TRP A 249 0.58 -17.48 -13.24
CA TRP A 249 1.84 -16.77 -13.14
C TRP A 249 2.51 -17.00 -11.78
N LEU A 250 1.77 -16.92 -10.67
CA LEU A 250 2.30 -17.19 -9.32
C LEU A 250 2.84 -18.61 -9.19
N LEU A 251 2.10 -19.61 -9.71
CA LEU A 251 2.55 -21.00 -9.74
C LEU A 251 3.83 -21.17 -10.56
N SER A 252 3.97 -20.42 -11.67
CA SER A 252 5.18 -20.45 -12.52
C SER A 252 6.43 -19.92 -11.81
N LEU A 253 6.25 -19.08 -10.78
CA LEU A 253 7.33 -18.60 -9.92
C LEU A 253 7.70 -19.58 -8.79
N GLY A 254 7.00 -20.72 -8.69
CA GLY A 254 7.24 -21.73 -7.67
C GLY A 254 6.47 -21.52 -6.37
N ILE A 255 5.51 -20.59 -6.34
CA ILE A 255 4.56 -20.44 -5.22
C ILE A 255 3.63 -21.66 -5.24
N LYS A 256 3.47 -22.31 -4.09
CA LYS A 256 2.56 -23.45 -3.95
C LYS A 256 1.14 -22.98 -3.62
N LYS A 257 0.15 -23.76 -4.09
CA LYS A 257 -1.23 -23.60 -3.61
C LYS A 257 -1.35 -23.88 -2.12
#